data_cd1e77ea3fda0e1a44484e1ba34e1960
#
_entry.id   cd1e77ea3fda0e1a44484e1ba34e1960
#
_cell.length_a   1.000
_cell.length_b   1.000
_cell.length_c   1.000
_cell.angle_alpha   90.00
_cell.angle_beta   90.00
_cell.angle_gamma   90.00
#
_symmetry.space_group_name_H-M   'P 1'
#
loop_
_entity.id
_entity.type
_entity.pdbx_description
1 polymer ?
#
loop_
_entity_poly.entity_id
_entity_poly.type
_entity_poly.pdbx_seq_one_letter_code
_entity_poly.pdbx_strand_id
1 'polypeptide(L)'
;MKVTRRTVRLALAEPLRISRSTMSARDAVWLTVEDDDGRHGHGEAVTSVYYGLDTDTLERLFADAAVDLARFRDPESALEALCGGEPAGAPATVPAVTAAVGAALLDLVGKRADSPVHRLLGAPSAPTAATARTIGITSPARAGAKARRLAARGFGVLKVKAGAPDPEEDVERVRAVRAAAPRVRLLLDPNGAWTTARAEALLPRFADLGVEAVEQPLAPGDPEALAALAQRSPLPVIADEDAVGLEDVRRLAGRVHGVNVKLAKCGGVHAALRIAESIEGSGTELMLGCLTASSLGLAPAVHLVDRARWVDLDGHLLLAADPWTGIGGTDGYVTASGRPGLGVRRRPYAGHGEAEVPGEENGTLGTAAAANGPLGGREETGRADLA
;
A
#
# COMPACT_ATOMS: atom_id res chain seq x y z
N MET A 1 5.96 26.06 -3.00
CA MET A 1 6.39 24.78 -2.36
C MET A 1 7.57 24.20 -3.14
N LYS A 2 8.59 23.70 -2.44
CA LYS A 2 9.72 22.99 -3.03
C LYS A 2 9.50 21.48 -2.89
N VAL A 3 9.77 20.72 -3.95
CA VAL A 3 9.56 19.27 -3.98
C VAL A 3 10.88 18.58 -4.25
N THR A 4 11.23 17.62 -3.40
CA THR A 4 12.41 16.76 -3.58
C THR A 4 12.00 15.30 -3.51
N ARG A 5 12.78 14.42 -4.15
CA ARG A 5 12.53 12.99 -4.16
C ARG A 5 13.81 12.20 -3.96
N ARG A 6 13.68 11.01 -3.43
CA ARG A 6 14.79 10.09 -3.20
C ARG A 6 14.35 8.65 -3.39
N THR A 7 15.04 7.93 -4.26
CA THR A 7 14.88 6.48 -4.42
C THR A 7 15.64 5.74 -3.32
N VAL A 8 15.00 4.73 -2.74
CA VAL A 8 15.55 3.88 -1.68
C VAL A 8 15.19 2.43 -1.94
N ARG A 9 16.08 1.53 -1.54
CA ARG A 9 15.85 0.10 -1.58
C ARG A 9 15.46 -0.41 -0.20
N LEU A 10 14.29 -1.06 -0.10
CA LEU A 10 13.73 -1.65 1.09
C LEU A 10 13.97 -3.16 1.05
N ALA A 11 15.05 -3.63 1.68
CA ALA A 11 15.35 -5.05 1.77
C ALA A 11 14.41 -5.74 2.77
N LEU A 12 13.94 -6.95 2.44
CA LEU A 12 13.15 -7.77 3.37
C LEU A 12 14.08 -8.57 4.31
N ALA A 13 13.64 -8.77 5.54
CA ALA A 13 14.34 -9.62 6.51
C ALA A 13 14.40 -11.09 6.06
N GLU A 14 13.36 -11.55 5.37
CA GLU A 14 13.27 -12.88 4.76
C GLU A 14 12.53 -12.74 3.41
N PRO A 15 12.90 -13.51 2.37
CA PRO A 15 12.13 -13.50 1.12
C PRO A 15 10.66 -13.86 1.37
N LEU A 16 9.75 -13.08 0.81
CA LEU A 16 8.31 -13.34 0.85
C LEU A 16 7.85 -14.00 -0.43
N ARG A 17 7.42 -15.27 -0.34
CA ARG A 17 6.80 -15.99 -1.44
C ARG A 17 5.29 -15.92 -1.34
N ILE A 18 4.65 -15.48 -2.42
CA ILE A 18 3.22 -15.55 -2.68
C ILE A 18 2.97 -16.48 -3.88
N SER A 19 1.71 -16.71 -4.26
CA SER A 19 1.37 -17.63 -5.37
C SER A 19 2.10 -17.31 -6.67
N ARG A 20 2.26 -16.05 -7.04
CA ARG A 20 2.78 -15.59 -8.34
C ARG A 20 4.23 -15.09 -8.33
N SER A 21 4.85 -14.93 -7.16
CA SER A 21 6.20 -14.35 -7.08
C SER A 21 6.90 -14.61 -5.75
N THR A 22 8.22 -14.35 -5.74
CA THR A 22 9.02 -14.26 -4.52
C THR A 22 9.78 -12.93 -4.53
N MET A 23 9.68 -12.18 -3.44
CA MET A 23 10.26 -10.87 -3.31
C MET A 23 11.26 -10.86 -2.15
N SER A 24 12.47 -10.34 -2.37
CA SER A 24 13.52 -10.16 -1.35
C SER A 24 13.80 -8.69 -1.01
N ALA A 25 13.36 -7.78 -1.87
CA ALA A 25 13.45 -6.34 -1.67
C ALA A 25 12.38 -5.64 -2.51
N ARG A 26 12.11 -4.37 -2.19
CA ARG A 26 11.26 -3.47 -2.97
C ARG A 26 11.91 -2.11 -3.04
N ASP A 27 11.89 -1.48 -4.21
CA ASP A 27 12.34 -0.11 -4.34
C ASP A 27 11.16 0.84 -4.05
N ALA A 28 11.48 1.97 -3.43
CA ALA A 28 10.53 3.01 -3.06
C ALA A 28 11.07 4.38 -3.49
N VAL A 29 10.17 5.30 -3.82
CA VAL A 29 10.51 6.71 -4.00
C VAL A 29 9.85 7.49 -2.88
N TRP A 30 10.66 8.19 -2.10
CA TRP A 30 10.20 9.14 -1.10
C TRP A 30 10.05 10.50 -1.72
N LEU A 31 8.92 11.13 -1.44
CA LEU A 31 8.61 12.51 -1.79
C LEU A 31 8.71 13.36 -0.53
N THR A 32 9.34 14.52 -0.66
CA THR A 32 9.32 15.56 0.38
C THR A 32 8.80 16.85 -0.23
N VAL A 33 7.77 17.41 0.36
CA VAL A 33 7.21 18.73 0.04
C VAL A 33 7.60 19.69 1.16
N GLU A 34 8.28 20.78 0.81
CA GLU A 34 8.72 21.83 1.73
C GLU A 34 7.91 23.10 1.48
N ASP A 35 7.37 23.70 2.53
CA ASP A 35 6.70 25.01 2.47
C ASP A 35 7.70 26.17 2.63
N ASP A 36 7.21 27.40 2.51
CA ASP A 36 8.02 28.60 2.59
C ASP A 36 8.60 28.85 4.00
N ASP A 37 8.04 28.20 5.04
CA ASP A 37 8.52 28.25 6.42
C ASP A 37 9.57 27.15 6.71
N GLY A 38 9.93 26.31 5.70
CA GLY A 38 10.87 25.20 5.85
C GLY A 38 10.31 23.97 6.55
N ARG A 39 8.96 23.85 6.65
CA ARG A 39 8.35 22.62 7.14
C ARG A 39 8.26 21.59 6.04
N HIS A 40 8.42 20.33 6.38
CA HIS A 40 8.45 19.21 5.44
C HIS A 40 7.27 18.26 5.65
N GLY A 41 6.58 17.93 4.57
CA GLY A 41 5.67 16.79 4.50
C GLY A 41 6.28 15.66 3.68
N HIS A 42 6.03 14.41 4.06
CA HIS A 42 6.64 13.24 3.45
C HIS A 42 5.60 12.25 2.94
N GLY A 43 5.89 11.61 1.80
CA GLY A 43 5.12 10.53 1.22
C GLY A 43 6.01 9.45 0.61
N GLU A 44 5.46 8.27 0.38
CA GLU A 44 6.16 7.13 -0.21
C GLU A 44 5.29 6.45 -1.24
N ALA A 45 5.85 6.19 -2.43
CA ALA A 45 5.33 5.19 -3.36
C ALA A 45 6.35 4.09 -3.56
N VAL A 46 5.87 2.85 -3.71
CA VAL A 46 6.72 1.67 -3.90
C VAL A 46 6.52 1.08 -5.29
N THR A 47 7.58 0.48 -5.84
CA THR A 47 7.50 -0.25 -7.11
C THR A 47 6.53 -1.42 -7.02
N SER A 48 5.89 -1.75 -8.13
CA SER A 48 5.00 -2.90 -8.23
C SER A 48 4.97 -3.43 -9.66
N VAL A 49 5.54 -4.60 -9.87
CA VAL A 49 5.46 -5.29 -11.17
C VAL A 49 4.01 -5.53 -11.58
N TYR A 50 3.17 -5.87 -10.61
CA TYR A 50 1.74 -6.13 -10.86
C TYR A 50 1.00 -4.92 -11.41
N TYR A 51 1.35 -3.71 -10.97
CA TYR A 51 0.75 -2.45 -11.44
C TYR A 51 1.60 -1.73 -12.48
N GLY A 52 2.65 -2.37 -13.02
CA GLY A 52 3.52 -1.77 -14.04
C GLY A 52 4.32 -0.56 -13.54
N LEU A 53 4.63 -0.50 -12.25
CA LEU A 53 5.35 0.59 -11.62
C LEU A 53 6.78 0.17 -11.31
N ASP A 54 7.72 0.55 -12.14
CA ASP A 54 9.16 0.50 -11.88
C ASP A 54 9.69 1.83 -11.32
N THR A 55 10.95 1.87 -10.99
CA THR A 55 11.61 3.05 -10.41
C THR A 55 11.59 4.24 -11.36
N ASP A 56 11.91 4.02 -12.63
CA ASP A 56 11.99 5.10 -13.64
C ASP A 56 10.61 5.72 -13.89
N THR A 57 9.58 4.88 -13.94
CA THR A 57 8.19 5.32 -14.04
C THR A 57 7.78 6.18 -12.84
N LEU A 58 8.10 5.73 -11.61
CA LEU A 58 7.79 6.50 -10.41
C LEU A 58 8.54 7.83 -10.38
N GLU A 59 9.84 7.83 -10.71
CA GLU A 59 10.67 9.06 -10.76
C GLU A 59 10.10 10.09 -11.74
N ARG A 60 9.71 9.65 -12.95
CA ARG A 60 9.08 10.51 -13.96
C ARG A 60 7.74 11.07 -13.46
N LEU A 61 6.87 10.23 -12.94
CA LEU A 61 5.55 10.64 -12.45
C LEU A 61 5.65 11.61 -11.26
N PHE A 62 6.63 11.43 -10.38
CA PHE A 62 6.89 12.39 -9.31
C PHE A 62 7.50 13.70 -9.81
N ALA A 63 8.27 13.67 -10.91
CA ALA A 63 8.74 14.91 -11.55
C ALA A 63 7.56 15.71 -12.10
N ASP A 64 6.61 15.05 -12.77
CA ASP A 64 5.39 15.68 -13.28
C ASP A 64 4.54 16.25 -12.12
N ALA A 65 4.34 15.47 -11.06
CA ALA A 65 3.63 15.92 -9.87
C ALA A 65 4.29 17.14 -9.19
N ALA A 66 5.64 17.21 -9.19
CA ALA A 66 6.35 18.37 -8.66
C ALA A 66 6.07 19.65 -9.44
N VAL A 67 5.99 19.56 -10.80
CA VAL A 67 5.60 20.69 -11.65
C VAL A 67 4.17 21.16 -11.35
N ASP A 68 3.25 20.23 -11.15
CA ASP A 68 1.86 20.54 -10.82
C ASP A 68 1.74 21.18 -9.43
N LEU A 69 2.44 20.63 -8.42
CA LEU A 69 2.44 21.17 -7.06
C LEU A 69 2.99 22.60 -7.00
N ALA A 70 3.94 22.96 -7.86
CA ALA A 70 4.49 24.32 -7.92
C ALA A 70 3.45 25.39 -8.35
N ARG A 71 2.31 24.98 -8.93
CA ARG A 71 1.22 25.90 -9.33
C ARG A 71 0.32 26.32 -8.16
N PHE A 72 0.37 25.58 -7.05
CA PHE A 72 -0.44 25.88 -5.88
C PHE A 72 0.28 26.85 -4.94
N ARG A 73 -0.48 27.79 -4.38
CA ARG A 73 0.03 28.81 -3.46
C ARG A 73 0.50 28.21 -2.14
N ASP A 74 -0.23 27.21 -1.64
CA ASP A 74 -0.01 26.58 -0.34
C ASP A 74 -0.41 25.09 -0.38
N PRO A 75 0.05 24.28 0.59
CA PRO A 75 -0.25 22.87 0.63
C PRO A 75 -1.73 22.56 0.88
N GLU A 76 -2.47 23.45 1.53
CA GLU A 76 -3.91 23.33 1.78
C GLU A 76 -4.69 23.35 0.47
N SER A 77 -4.42 24.34 -0.42
CA SER A 77 -5.07 24.44 -1.73
C SER A 77 -4.69 23.29 -2.67
N ALA A 78 -3.45 22.79 -2.58
CA ALA A 78 -3.03 21.60 -3.34
C ALA A 78 -3.75 20.33 -2.85
N LEU A 79 -3.91 20.17 -1.53
CA LEU A 79 -4.64 19.06 -0.93
C LEU A 79 -6.13 19.11 -1.29
N GLU A 80 -6.76 20.28 -1.25
CA GLU A 80 -8.16 20.48 -1.63
C GLU A 80 -8.39 20.10 -3.10
N ALA A 81 -7.53 20.54 -4.01
CA ALA A 81 -7.59 20.18 -5.43
C ALA A 81 -7.46 18.65 -5.65
N LEU A 82 -6.55 18.00 -4.90
CA LEU A 82 -6.37 16.55 -4.96
C LEU A 82 -7.61 15.81 -4.46
N CYS A 83 -8.31 16.34 -3.44
CA CYS A 83 -9.50 15.74 -2.85
C CYS A 83 -10.74 15.93 -3.71
N GLY A 84 -10.85 17.06 -4.43
CA GLY A 84 -12.02 17.44 -5.24
C GLY A 84 -12.27 16.53 -6.45
N GLY A 85 -11.28 15.72 -6.84
CA GLY A 85 -11.42 14.74 -7.92
C GLY A 85 -11.56 15.34 -9.31
N GLU A 86 -11.33 16.66 -9.47
CA GLU A 86 -11.36 17.33 -10.77
C GLU A 86 -10.06 17.04 -11.54
N PRO A 87 -10.13 16.52 -12.79
CA PRO A 87 -8.94 16.18 -13.57
C PRO A 87 -8.09 17.37 -14.00
N ALA A 88 -8.68 18.56 -14.05
CA ALA A 88 -8.01 19.78 -14.48
C ALA A 88 -7.23 20.40 -13.31
N GLY A 89 -5.99 19.93 -13.12
CA GLY A 89 -5.07 20.51 -12.13
C GLY A 89 -4.70 19.60 -10.95
N ALA A 90 -5.25 18.38 -10.87
CA ALA A 90 -4.83 17.42 -9.86
C ALA A 90 -3.38 16.95 -10.12
N PRO A 91 -2.48 17.03 -9.12
CA PRO A 91 -1.04 16.81 -9.34
C PRO A 91 -0.62 15.35 -9.56
N ALA A 92 -1.54 14.41 -9.76
CA ALA A 92 -1.18 13.03 -10.12
C ALA A 92 -2.37 12.23 -10.64
N THR A 93 -2.14 11.48 -11.72
CA THR A 93 -3.15 10.61 -12.34
C THR A 93 -2.98 9.13 -11.99
N VAL A 94 -1.80 8.70 -11.55
CA VAL A 94 -1.53 7.31 -11.18
C VAL A 94 -1.79 7.15 -9.67
N PRO A 95 -2.68 6.24 -9.26
CA PRO A 95 -3.14 6.12 -7.86
C PRO A 95 -2.03 6.04 -6.83
N ALA A 96 -0.94 5.30 -7.10
CA ALA A 96 0.18 5.17 -6.17
C ALA A 96 0.91 6.51 -5.93
N VAL A 97 1.07 7.31 -6.99
CA VAL A 97 1.71 8.64 -6.91
C VAL A 97 0.74 9.63 -6.24
N THR A 98 -0.53 9.59 -6.62
CA THR A 98 -1.59 10.40 -5.96
C THR A 98 -1.63 10.12 -4.46
N ALA A 99 -1.54 8.85 -4.05
CA ALA A 99 -1.51 8.46 -2.64
C ALA A 99 -0.30 9.04 -1.90
N ALA A 100 0.89 8.98 -2.52
CA ALA A 100 2.12 9.50 -1.93
C ALA A 100 2.13 11.03 -1.84
N VAL A 101 1.66 11.72 -2.90
CA VAL A 101 1.50 13.18 -2.90
C VAL A 101 0.49 13.61 -1.84
N GLY A 102 -0.68 12.97 -1.79
CA GLY A 102 -1.70 13.24 -0.79
C GLY A 102 -1.21 13.00 0.64
N ALA A 103 -0.39 11.96 0.85
CA ALA A 103 0.25 11.69 2.14
C ALA A 103 1.22 12.82 2.55
N ALA A 104 2.07 13.27 1.61
CA ALA A 104 3.00 14.38 1.87
C ALA A 104 2.26 15.69 2.17
N LEU A 105 1.19 15.99 1.44
CA LEU A 105 0.37 17.18 1.70
C LEU A 105 -0.35 17.09 3.05
N LEU A 106 -0.97 15.95 3.38
CA LEU A 106 -1.61 15.73 4.69
C LEU A 106 -0.60 15.83 5.84
N ASP A 107 0.61 15.30 5.67
CA ASP A 107 1.68 15.42 6.65
C ASP A 107 2.07 16.88 6.87
N LEU A 108 2.23 17.64 5.78
CA LEU A 108 2.61 19.06 5.85
C LEU A 108 1.50 19.92 6.44
N VAL A 109 0.27 19.76 5.97
CA VAL A 109 -0.91 20.48 6.50
C VAL A 109 -1.11 20.18 7.98
N GLY A 110 -0.98 18.92 8.39
CA GLY A 110 -1.07 18.55 9.81
C GLY A 110 0.04 19.18 10.66
N LYS A 111 1.26 19.27 10.16
CA LYS A 111 2.38 19.95 10.84
C LYS A 111 2.19 21.45 10.92
N ARG A 112 1.63 22.07 9.88
CA ARG A 112 1.29 23.51 9.89
C ARG A 112 0.18 23.83 10.90
N ALA A 113 -0.82 22.96 11.00
CA ALA A 113 -1.93 23.09 11.93
C ALA A 113 -1.62 22.58 13.36
N ASP A 114 -0.39 22.12 13.62
CA ASP A 114 0.01 21.43 14.85
C ASP A 114 -0.98 20.32 15.25
N SER A 115 -1.47 19.57 14.27
CA SER A 115 -2.52 18.57 14.44
C SER A 115 -2.16 17.23 13.75
N PRO A 116 -2.42 16.09 14.40
CA PRO A 116 -2.26 14.80 13.74
C PRO A 116 -3.32 14.59 12.66
N VAL A 117 -2.94 13.84 11.59
CA VAL A 117 -3.82 13.61 10.43
C VAL A 117 -5.17 13.02 10.83
N HIS A 118 -5.25 12.09 11.77
CA HIS A 118 -6.55 11.53 12.18
C HIS A 118 -7.53 12.59 12.70
N ARG A 119 -7.04 13.64 13.36
CA ARG A 119 -7.90 14.77 13.79
C ARG A 119 -8.35 15.63 12.62
N LEU A 120 -7.50 15.85 11.62
CA LEU A 120 -7.92 16.52 10.38
C LEU A 120 -9.02 15.73 9.65
N LEU A 121 -9.01 14.40 9.81
CA LEU A 121 -10.02 13.48 9.25
C LEU A 121 -11.24 13.28 10.17
N GLY A 122 -11.34 14.03 11.26
CA GLY A 122 -12.50 14.02 12.16
C GLY A 122 -12.48 12.96 13.26
N ALA A 123 -11.42 12.16 13.39
CA ALA A 123 -11.31 11.18 14.48
C ALA A 123 -10.86 11.87 15.79
N PRO A 124 -11.61 11.73 16.90
CA PRO A 124 -11.32 12.43 18.15
C PRO A 124 -10.11 11.87 18.91
N SER A 125 -9.74 10.62 18.66
CA SER A 125 -8.62 9.93 19.30
C SER A 125 -7.73 9.23 18.27
N ALA A 126 -6.50 8.93 18.65
CA ALA A 126 -5.56 8.22 17.79
C ALA A 126 -6.06 6.79 17.50
N PRO A 127 -6.36 6.45 16.23
CA PRO A 127 -6.79 5.11 15.87
C PRO A 127 -5.72 4.06 16.19
N THR A 128 -6.17 2.91 16.66
CA THR A 128 -5.31 1.75 16.91
C THR A 128 -6.06 0.47 16.54
N ALA A 129 -5.35 -0.49 15.96
CA ALA A 129 -5.92 -1.78 15.60
C ALA A 129 -4.89 -2.90 15.64
N ALA A 130 -5.36 -4.12 15.92
CA ALA A 130 -4.55 -5.31 15.69
C ALA A 130 -4.32 -5.49 14.19
N THR A 131 -3.05 -5.61 13.77
CA THR A 131 -2.70 -5.88 12.39
C THR A 131 -2.38 -7.34 12.16
N ALA A 132 -2.78 -7.85 11.00
CA ALA A 132 -2.34 -9.17 10.56
C ALA A 132 -0.81 -9.20 10.39
N ARG A 133 -0.21 -10.39 10.57
CA ARG A 133 1.19 -10.63 10.25
C ARG A 133 1.31 -11.74 9.22
N THR A 134 1.95 -11.44 8.10
CA THR A 134 2.00 -12.33 6.95
C THR A 134 2.97 -13.48 7.13
N ILE A 135 2.48 -14.68 6.83
CA ILE A 135 3.25 -15.90 6.63
C ILE A 135 3.19 -16.24 5.15
N GLY A 136 4.32 -16.15 4.44
CA GLY A 136 4.42 -16.49 3.03
C GLY A 136 4.26 -17.99 2.77
N ILE A 137 4.19 -18.37 1.49
CA ILE A 137 4.18 -19.78 1.08
C ILE A 137 5.53 -20.42 1.48
N THR A 138 5.45 -21.38 2.40
CA THR A 138 6.60 -22.12 2.93
C THR A 138 6.13 -23.51 3.42
N SER A 139 7.05 -24.39 3.83
CA SER A 139 6.67 -25.69 4.36
C SER A 139 5.79 -25.56 5.62
N PRO A 140 4.88 -26.52 5.87
CA PRO A 140 4.01 -26.51 7.06
C PRO A 140 4.79 -26.37 8.37
N ALA A 141 5.92 -27.06 8.50
CA ALA A 141 6.76 -26.99 9.71
C ALA A 141 7.32 -25.58 9.96
N ARG A 142 7.80 -24.89 8.89
CA ARG A 142 8.30 -23.51 8.98
C ARG A 142 7.19 -22.54 9.29
N ALA A 143 6.02 -22.70 8.66
CA ALA A 143 4.85 -21.87 8.90
C ALA A 143 4.37 -21.99 10.37
N GLY A 144 4.25 -23.19 10.90
CA GLY A 144 3.90 -23.44 12.30
C GLY A 144 4.91 -22.83 13.28
N ALA A 145 6.22 -23.02 13.02
CA ALA A 145 7.26 -22.40 13.85
C ALA A 145 7.18 -20.87 13.82
N LYS A 146 6.93 -20.26 12.64
CA LYS A 146 6.75 -18.80 12.50
C LYS A 146 5.49 -18.33 13.24
N ALA A 147 4.38 -19.03 13.11
CA ALA A 147 3.13 -18.71 13.81
C ALA A 147 3.29 -18.71 15.33
N ARG A 148 3.97 -19.72 15.88
CA ARG A 148 4.27 -19.78 17.34
C ARG A 148 5.07 -18.59 17.80
N ARG A 149 6.14 -18.21 17.08
CA ARG A 149 6.97 -17.04 17.40
C ARG A 149 6.18 -15.74 17.34
N LEU A 150 5.33 -15.57 16.33
CA LEU A 150 4.50 -14.37 16.16
C LEU A 150 3.44 -14.27 17.25
N ALA A 151 2.74 -15.37 17.57
CA ALA A 151 1.76 -15.40 18.65
C ALA A 151 2.40 -15.07 20.01
N ALA A 152 3.62 -15.59 20.29
CA ALA A 152 4.37 -15.28 21.49
C ALA A 152 4.82 -13.79 21.59
N ARG A 153 4.89 -13.10 20.44
CA ARG A 153 5.19 -11.66 20.35
C ARG A 153 3.95 -10.75 20.44
N GLY A 154 2.76 -11.33 20.63
CA GLY A 154 1.52 -10.56 20.78
C GLY A 154 0.65 -10.48 19.50
N PHE A 155 1.09 -11.04 18.36
CA PHE A 155 0.26 -11.02 17.17
C PHE A 155 -1.00 -11.87 17.32
N GLY A 156 -2.15 -11.21 17.39
CA GLY A 156 -3.47 -11.85 17.50
C GLY A 156 -4.09 -12.20 16.14
N VAL A 157 -3.55 -11.72 15.04
CA VAL A 157 -4.02 -11.98 13.66
C VAL A 157 -2.85 -12.43 12.80
N LEU A 158 -3.01 -13.53 12.08
CA LEU A 158 -2.03 -14.01 11.09
C LEU A 158 -2.70 -14.12 9.72
N LYS A 159 -2.02 -13.64 8.67
CA LYS A 159 -2.42 -13.83 7.28
C LYS A 159 -1.52 -14.89 6.64
N VAL A 160 -2.12 -15.96 6.16
CA VAL A 160 -1.39 -17.08 5.54
C VAL A 160 -1.55 -17.00 4.03
N LYS A 161 -0.42 -16.91 3.32
CA LYS A 161 -0.41 -16.96 1.86
C LYS A 161 -0.65 -18.40 1.38
N ALA A 162 -1.53 -18.52 0.38
CA ALA A 162 -1.93 -19.77 -0.26
C ALA A 162 -1.74 -19.68 -1.78
N GLY A 163 -2.21 -20.68 -2.52
CA GLY A 163 -2.03 -20.76 -3.98
C GLY A 163 -0.78 -21.54 -4.37
N ALA A 164 -0.35 -22.49 -3.56
CA ALA A 164 0.65 -23.48 -3.96
C ALA A 164 0.10 -24.33 -5.14
N PRO A 165 0.98 -24.87 -6.02
CA PRO A 165 0.56 -25.76 -7.10
C PRO A 165 -0.24 -26.98 -6.59
N ASP A 166 0.23 -27.61 -5.52
CA ASP A 166 -0.52 -28.63 -4.79
C ASP A 166 -1.37 -27.97 -3.70
N PRO A 167 -2.72 -28.04 -3.77
CA PRO A 167 -3.61 -27.46 -2.77
C PRO A 167 -3.49 -28.09 -1.38
N GLU A 168 -3.02 -29.34 -1.30
CA GLU A 168 -2.79 -29.99 0.00
C GLU A 168 -1.68 -29.30 0.81
N GLU A 169 -0.67 -28.76 0.15
CA GLU A 169 0.37 -27.97 0.82
C GLU A 169 -0.22 -26.75 1.55
N ASP A 170 -1.23 -26.11 0.97
CA ASP A 170 -1.89 -24.94 1.58
C ASP A 170 -2.69 -25.39 2.82
N VAL A 171 -3.45 -26.49 2.73
CA VAL A 171 -4.24 -27.01 3.85
C VAL A 171 -3.34 -27.45 5.00
N GLU A 172 -2.27 -28.18 4.71
CA GLU A 172 -1.29 -28.60 5.72
C GLU A 172 -0.58 -27.42 6.37
N ARG A 173 -0.27 -26.37 5.59
CA ARG A 173 0.30 -25.12 6.10
C ARG A 173 -0.62 -24.43 7.08
N VAL A 174 -1.89 -24.26 6.73
CA VAL A 174 -2.89 -23.64 7.63
C VAL A 174 -3.12 -24.49 8.86
N ARG A 175 -3.20 -25.84 8.71
CA ARG A 175 -3.31 -26.78 9.84
C ARG A 175 -2.14 -26.62 10.81
N ALA A 176 -0.91 -26.55 10.29
CA ALA A 176 0.29 -26.37 11.11
C ALA A 176 0.31 -25.00 11.82
N VAL A 177 -0.16 -23.93 11.16
CA VAL A 177 -0.31 -22.61 11.77
C VAL A 177 -1.36 -22.65 12.89
N ARG A 178 -2.53 -23.23 12.64
CA ARG A 178 -3.60 -23.37 13.64
C ARG A 178 -3.14 -24.17 14.86
N ALA A 179 -2.49 -25.30 14.65
CA ALA A 179 -1.95 -26.12 15.74
C ALA A 179 -0.91 -25.39 16.59
N ALA A 180 -0.05 -24.58 15.95
CA ALA A 180 1.02 -23.85 16.61
C ALA A 180 0.56 -22.57 17.31
N ALA A 181 -0.56 -21.97 16.87
CA ALA A 181 -1.15 -20.74 17.39
C ALA A 181 -2.68 -20.84 17.45
N PRO A 182 -3.22 -21.63 18.39
CA PRO A 182 -4.65 -22.02 18.36
C PRO A 182 -5.64 -20.87 18.59
N ARG A 183 -5.20 -19.76 19.18
CA ARG A 183 -6.08 -18.63 19.54
C ARG A 183 -6.00 -17.45 18.59
N VAL A 184 -5.12 -17.46 17.59
CA VAL A 184 -5.00 -16.37 16.64
C VAL A 184 -6.14 -16.38 15.63
N ARG A 185 -6.57 -15.21 15.19
CA ARG A 185 -7.44 -15.05 14.03
C ARG A 185 -6.63 -15.34 12.76
N LEU A 186 -7.20 -16.08 11.81
CA LEU A 186 -6.49 -16.47 10.58
C LEU A 186 -7.20 -15.87 9.37
N LEU A 187 -6.45 -15.11 8.58
CA LEU A 187 -6.82 -14.69 7.24
C LEU A 187 -6.07 -15.54 6.22
N LEU A 188 -6.70 -15.87 5.12
CA LEU A 188 -6.13 -16.67 4.04
C LEU A 188 -6.05 -15.82 2.77
N ASP A 189 -4.95 -15.90 2.03
CA ASP A 189 -4.79 -15.10 0.80
C ASP A 189 -4.09 -15.92 -0.30
N PRO A 190 -4.87 -16.48 -1.23
CA PRO A 190 -4.37 -17.15 -2.42
C PRO A 190 -3.82 -16.23 -3.50
N ASN A 191 -4.04 -14.92 -3.41
CA ASN A 191 -3.67 -13.92 -4.42
C ASN A 191 -4.16 -14.30 -5.84
N GLY A 192 -5.42 -14.70 -5.96
CA GLY A 192 -6.06 -15.01 -7.25
C GLY A 192 -5.66 -16.34 -7.87
N ALA A 193 -5.04 -17.25 -7.11
CA ALA A 193 -4.46 -18.47 -7.69
C ALA A 193 -5.45 -19.61 -7.94
N TRP A 194 -6.69 -19.52 -7.44
CA TRP A 194 -7.64 -20.62 -7.53
C TRP A 194 -8.65 -20.44 -8.66
N THR A 195 -9.04 -21.56 -9.26
CA THR A 195 -10.27 -21.64 -10.06
C THR A 195 -11.49 -21.69 -9.14
N THR A 196 -12.68 -21.38 -9.65
CA THR A 196 -13.94 -21.47 -8.87
C THR A 196 -14.12 -22.86 -8.26
N ALA A 197 -13.93 -23.93 -9.06
CA ALA A 197 -14.05 -25.32 -8.58
C ALA A 197 -13.03 -25.63 -7.46
N ARG A 198 -11.79 -25.12 -7.57
CA ARG A 198 -10.78 -25.30 -6.52
C ARG A 198 -11.17 -24.54 -5.25
N ALA A 199 -11.64 -23.30 -5.38
CA ALA A 199 -12.10 -22.51 -4.25
C ALA A 199 -13.26 -23.20 -3.52
N GLU A 200 -14.30 -23.65 -4.24
CA GLU A 200 -15.44 -24.36 -3.67
C GLU A 200 -15.04 -25.66 -2.93
N ALA A 201 -14.04 -26.39 -3.43
CA ALA A 201 -13.54 -27.59 -2.77
C ALA A 201 -12.69 -27.29 -1.52
N LEU A 202 -11.96 -26.18 -1.49
CA LEU A 202 -11.02 -25.85 -0.42
C LEU A 202 -11.62 -25.03 0.72
N LEU A 203 -12.55 -24.10 0.42
CA LEU A 203 -13.07 -23.18 1.41
C LEU A 203 -13.73 -23.87 2.62
N PRO A 204 -14.52 -24.96 2.47
CA PRO A 204 -15.05 -25.70 3.63
C PRO A 204 -13.93 -26.25 4.53
N ARG A 205 -12.85 -26.77 3.94
CA ARG A 205 -11.70 -27.31 4.69
C ARG A 205 -10.98 -26.22 5.50
N PHE A 206 -10.87 -25.01 4.96
CA PHE A 206 -10.30 -23.88 5.67
C PHE A 206 -11.24 -23.32 6.75
N ALA A 207 -12.57 -23.40 6.53
CA ALA A 207 -13.55 -23.09 7.55
C ALA A 207 -13.43 -24.05 8.76
N ASP A 208 -13.26 -25.34 8.52
CA ASP A 208 -13.02 -26.36 9.57
C ASP A 208 -11.71 -26.10 10.35
N LEU A 209 -10.73 -25.47 9.72
CA LEU A 209 -9.48 -25.03 10.37
C LEU A 209 -9.62 -23.67 11.08
N GLY A 210 -10.82 -23.08 11.07
CA GLY A 210 -11.11 -21.83 11.74
C GLY A 210 -10.50 -20.61 11.06
N VAL A 211 -10.33 -20.64 9.73
CA VAL A 211 -10.00 -19.43 8.95
C VAL A 211 -11.18 -18.47 9.05
N GLU A 212 -10.90 -17.19 9.30
CA GLU A 212 -11.94 -16.18 9.49
C GLU A 212 -12.44 -15.58 8.16
N ALA A 213 -11.56 -15.38 7.20
CA ALA A 213 -11.89 -14.84 5.89
C ALA A 213 -10.84 -15.23 4.85
N VAL A 214 -11.24 -15.24 3.58
CA VAL A 214 -10.38 -15.46 2.42
C VAL A 214 -10.34 -14.21 1.55
N GLU A 215 -9.13 -13.76 1.22
CA GLU A 215 -8.87 -12.61 0.35
C GLU A 215 -8.55 -13.07 -1.06
N GLN A 216 -9.18 -12.48 -2.06
CA GLN A 216 -8.99 -12.71 -3.50
C GLN A 216 -8.70 -14.18 -3.86
N PRO A 217 -9.65 -15.10 -3.67
CA PRO A 217 -9.43 -16.51 -4.01
C PRO A 217 -9.30 -16.76 -5.51
N LEU A 218 -10.07 -16.05 -6.34
CA LEU A 218 -10.12 -16.22 -7.80
C LEU A 218 -9.21 -15.25 -8.53
N ALA A 219 -8.76 -15.65 -9.72
CA ALA A 219 -8.05 -14.74 -10.62
C ALA A 219 -8.85 -13.45 -10.83
N PRO A 220 -8.21 -12.27 -10.76
CA PRO A 220 -8.91 -11.00 -10.92
C PRO A 220 -9.38 -10.81 -12.37
N GLY A 221 -10.41 -9.96 -12.54
CA GLY A 221 -11.00 -9.60 -13.82
C GLY A 221 -12.40 -10.20 -14.05
N ASP A 222 -12.89 -11.02 -13.12
CA ASP A 222 -14.27 -11.53 -13.14
C ASP A 222 -14.95 -11.30 -11.77
N PRO A 223 -15.37 -10.05 -11.49
CA PRO A 223 -16.07 -9.72 -10.24
C PRO A 223 -17.40 -10.45 -10.07
N GLU A 224 -18.03 -10.89 -11.17
CA GLU A 224 -19.26 -11.68 -11.14
C GLU A 224 -19.00 -13.10 -10.58
N ALA A 225 -17.93 -13.76 -11.03
CA ALA A 225 -17.55 -15.06 -10.50
C ALA A 225 -17.15 -14.95 -9.01
N LEU A 226 -16.43 -13.87 -8.62
CA LEU A 226 -16.06 -13.63 -7.23
C LEU A 226 -17.31 -13.43 -6.34
N ALA A 227 -18.27 -12.61 -6.79
CA ALA A 227 -19.53 -12.36 -6.10
C ALA A 227 -20.38 -13.65 -5.97
N ALA A 228 -20.46 -14.45 -7.05
CA ALA A 228 -21.16 -15.72 -7.03
C ALA A 228 -20.51 -16.74 -6.06
N LEU A 229 -19.16 -16.75 -5.98
CA LEU A 229 -18.44 -17.55 -4.99
C LEU A 229 -18.75 -17.07 -3.57
N ALA A 230 -18.75 -15.75 -3.33
CA ALA A 230 -19.01 -15.17 -2.02
C ALA A 230 -20.38 -15.60 -1.46
N GLN A 231 -21.41 -15.65 -2.31
CA GLN A 231 -22.77 -16.08 -1.88
C GLN A 231 -22.83 -17.53 -1.40
N ARG A 232 -21.93 -18.41 -1.85
CA ARG A 232 -21.93 -19.84 -1.53
C ARG A 232 -20.81 -20.22 -0.55
N SER A 233 -19.90 -19.30 -0.29
CA SER A 233 -18.73 -19.55 0.55
C SER A 233 -19.11 -19.70 2.01
N PRO A 234 -18.59 -20.71 2.73
CA PRO A 234 -18.73 -20.80 4.19
C PRO A 234 -17.89 -19.78 4.94
N LEU A 235 -17.02 -19.05 4.24
CA LEU A 235 -16.12 -18.03 4.77
C LEU A 235 -16.41 -16.67 4.11
N PRO A 236 -16.29 -15.57 4.85
CA PRO A 236 -16.24 -14.25 4.25
C PRO A 236 -15.21 -14.16 3.12
N VAL A 237 -15.63 -13.66 1.95
CA VAL A 237 -14.78 -13.42 0.78
C VAL A 237 -14.50 -11.94 0.70
N ILE A 238 -13.22 -11.58 0.61
CA ILE A 238 -12.71 -10.22 0.51
C ILE A 238 -12.09 -10.03 -0.88
N ALA A 239 -12.54 -9.02 -1.62
CA ALA A 239 -11.95 -8.63 -2.90
C ALA A 239 -10.71 -7.77 -2.68
N ASP A 240 -9.59 -8.07 -3.35
CA ASP A 240 -8.37 -7.26 -3.35
C ASP A 240 -8.04 -6.75 -4.75
N GLU A 241 -7.58 -7.62 -5.63
CA GLU A 241 -7.20 -7.23 -6.99
C GLU A 241 -8.42 -6.83 -7.85
N ASP A 242 -9.63 -7.29 -7.54
CA ASP A 242 -10.89 -6.85 -8.16
C ASP A 242 -11.49 -5.57 -7.53
N ALA A 243 -10.88 -5.04 -6.46
CA ALA A 243 -11.32 -3.83 -5.76
C ALA A 243 -10.22 -2.77 -5.77
N VAL A 244 -9.90 -2.22 -6.94
CA VAL A 244 -8.82 -1.24 -7.11
C VAL A 244 -9.28 0.16 -6.72
N GLY A 245 -10.39 0.63 -7.29
CA GLY A 245 -10.91 1.97 -7.09
C GLY A 245 -12.39 2.00 -6.71
N LEU A 246 -12.95 3.21 -6.61
CA LEU A 246 -14.33 3.43 -6.17
C LEU A 246 -15.35 2.71 -7.05
N GLU A 247 -15.16 2.73 -8.38
CA GLU A 247 -16.11 2.10 -9.31
C GLU A 247 -16.09 0.57 -9.20
N ASP A 248 -14.93 -0.04 -8.95
CA ASP A 248 -14.84 -1.49 -8.72
C ASP A 248 -15.56 -1.86 -7.43
N VAL A 249 -15.33 -1.07 -6.37
CA VAL A 249 -15.97 -1.29 -5.07
C VAL A 249 -17.48 -1.13 -5.16
N ARG A 250 -17.99 -0.13 -5.88
CA ARG A 250 -19.45 0.04 -6.10
C ARG A 250 -20.09 -1.17 -6.78
N ARG A 251 -19.39 -1.82 -7.71
CA ARG A 251 -19.86 -3.06 -8.35
C ARG A 251 -19.91 -4.25 -7.41
N LEU A 252 -19.04 -4.26 -6.39
CA LEU A 252 -18.90 -5.37 -5.43
C LEU A 252 -19.68 -5.15 -4.13
N ALA A 253 -20.08 -3.91 -3.81
CA ALA A 253 -20.82 -3.58 -2.59
C ALA A 253 -22.12 -4.39 -2.47
N GLY A 254 -22.34 -5.01 -1.32
CA GLY A 254 -23.45 -5.93 -1.06
C GLY A 254 -23.34 -7.30 -1.71
N ARG A 255 -22.26 -7.57 -2.45
CA ARG A 255 -22.09 -8.80 -3.23
C ARG A 255 -20.90 -9.64 -2.76
N VAL A 256 -19.91 -9.00 -2.09
CA VAL A 256 -18.82 -9.65 -1.38
C VAL A 256 -18.84 -9.23 0.09
N HIS A 257 -18.19 -9.99 0.95
CA HIS A 257 -18.22 -9.73 2.39
C HIS A 257 -17.24 -8.63 2.82
N GLY A 258 -16.21 -8.37 1.99
CA GLY A 258 -15.26 -7.31 2.24
C GLY A 258 -14.54 -6.85 0.99
N VAL A 259 -13.96 -5.65 1.07
CA VAL A 259 -13.06 -5.08 0.05
C VAL A 259 -11.77 -4.66 0.72
N ASN A 260 -10.63 -5.07 0.16
CA ASN A 260 -9.32 -4.68 0.65
C ASN A 260 -8.85 -3.39 -0.03
N VAL A 261 -8.94 -2.29 0.70
CA VAL A 261 -8.49 -0.98 0.25
C VAL A 261 -7.02 -0.80 0.61
N LYS A 262 -6.18 -0.65 -0.42
CA LYS A 262 -4.77 -0.25 -0.30
C LYS A 262 -4.64 1.16 -0.85
N LEU A 263 -4.15 2.09 -0.06
CA LEU A 263 -4.08 3.50 -0.46
C LEU A 263 -3.34 3.70 -1.79
N ALA A 264 -2.29 2.91 -2.03
CA ALA A 264 -1.55 2.91 -3.29
C ALA A 264 -2.39 2.42 -4.50
N LYS A 265 -3.47 1.65 -4.29
CA LYS A 265 -4.38 1.22 -5.37
C LYS A 265 -5.43 2.27 -5.66
N CYS A 266 -6.05 2.83 -4.63
CA CYS A 266 -7.23 3.69 -4.78
C CYS A 266 -6.92 5.18 -4.94
N GLY A 267 -5.67 5.62 -4.70
CA GLY A 267 -5.29 7.03 -4.82
C GLY A 267 -5.22 7.79 -3.50
N GLY A 268 -5.09 7.09 -2.36
CA GLY A 268 -4.80 7.71 -1.06
C GLY A 268 -5.99 7.81 -0.11
N VAL A 269 -5.80 8.62 0.94
CA VAL A 269 -6.71 8.71 2.09
C VAL A 269 -8.14 9.12 1.69
N HIS A 270 -8.29 10.16 0.88
CA HIS A 270 -9.61 10.67 0.50
C HIS A 270 -10.38 9.70 -0.40
N ALA A 271 -9.67 9.01 -1.29
CA ALA A 271 -10.28 7.95 -2.10
C ALA A 271 -10.74 6.78 -1.22
N ALA A 272 -9.94 6.40 -0.22
CA ALA A 272 -10.29 5.35 0.74
C ALA A 272 -11.52 5.74 1.59
N LEU A 273 -11.64 7.01 2.00
CA LEU A 273 -12.82 7.51 2.72
C LEU A 273 -14.07 7.45 1.85
N ARG A 274 -14.01 7.88 0.59
CA ARG A 274 -15.14 7.76 -0.36
C ARG A 274 -15.53 6.31 -0.61
N ILE A 275 -14.57 5.39 -0.64
CA ILE A 275 -14.85 3.95 -0.74
C ILE A 275 -15.57 3.48 0.52
N ALA A 276 -15.08 3.82 1.71
CA ALA A 276 -15.72 3.44 2.97
C ALA A 276 -17.17 3.93 3.05
N GLU A 277 -17.42 5.19 2.68
CA GLU A 277 -18.77 5.75 2.59
C GLU A 277 -19.66 5.00 1.58
N SER A 278 -19.11 4.59 0.44
CA SER A 278 -19.88 3.92 -0.62
C SER A 278 -20.35 2.51 -0.27
N ILE A 279 -19.71 1.85 0.70
CA ILE A 279 -20.08 0.53 1.18
C ILE A 279 -20.90 0.55 2.47
N GLU A 280 -21.07 1.72 3.08
CA GLU A 280 -21.83 1.85 4.31
C GLU A 280 -23.26 1.33 4.13
N GLY A 281 -23.70 0.47 5.06
CA GLY A 281 -25.02 -0.14 5.01
C GLY A 281 -25.21 -1.22 3.94
N SER A 282 -24.22 -1.50 3.09
CA SER A 282 -24.32 -2.52 2.02
C SER A 282 -24.13 -3.95 2.52
N GLY A 283 -23.59 -4.15 3.72
CA GLY A 283 -23.16 -5.46 4.23
C GLY A 283 -21.74 -5.86 3.81
N THR A 284 -21.07 -5.04 2.99
CA THR A 284 -19.64 -5.21 2.65
C THR A 284 -18.79 -4.44 3.64
N GLU A 285 -17.79 -5.08 4.22
CA GLU A 285 -16.92 -4.51 5.24
C GLU A 285 -15.59 -4.02 4.64
N LEU A 286 -14.98 -3.03 5.30
CA LEU A 286 -13.67 -2.53 4.89
C LEU A 286 -12.54 -3.40 5.45
N MET A 287 -11.60 -3.78 4.60
CA MET A 287 -10.26 -4.20 4.98
C MET A 287 -9.27 -3.12 4.57
N LEU A 288 -8.34 -2.75 5.45
CA LEU A 288 -7.20 -1.93 5.10
C LEU A 288 -5.97 -2.81 4.94
N GLY A 289 -5.45 -2.85 3.72
CA GLY A 289 -4.22 -3.57 3.39
C GLY A 289 -3.11 -2.65 2.92
N CYS A 290 -1.95 -3.25 2.65
CA CYS A 290 -0.80 -2.53 2.15
C CYS A 290 -0.03 -3.31 1.10
N LEU A 291 0.89 -2.63 0.42
CA LEU A 291 2.06 -3.22 -0.21
C LEU A 291 3.19 -3.25 0.82
N THR A 292 4.24 -4.05 0.58
CA THR A 292 5.48 -3.94 1.36
C THR A 292 6.05 -2.53 1.17
N ALA A 293 6.15 -1.79 2.25
CA ALA A 293 6.51 -0.38 2.28
C ALA A 293 7.12 -0.04 3.65
N SER A 294 7.73 1.13 3.81
CA SER A 294 8.20 1.59 5.11
C SER A 294 7.05 2.11 6.00
N SER A 295 7.33 2.41 7.26
CA SER A 295 6.36 3.09 8.14
C SER A 295 5.84 4.40 7.54
N LEU A 296 6.59 5.09 6.69
CA LEU A 296 6.13 6.29 5.98
C LEU A 296 4.98 5.94 5.02
N GLY A 297 5.15 4.91 4.20
CA GLY A 297 4.14 4.51 3.21
C GLY A 297 2.86 3.94 3.83
N LEU A 298 2.96 3.36 5.04
CA LEU A 298 1.82 2.81 5.75
C LEU A 298 1.11 3.81 6.67
N ALA A 299 1.80 4.84 7.15
CA ALA A 299 1.26 5.79 8.11
C ALA A 299 -0.09 6.39 7.73
N PRO A 300 -0.34 6.80 6.47
CA PRO A 300 -1.65 7.35 6.10
C PRO A 300 -2.80 6.37 6.34
N ALA A 301 -2.60 5.07 6.08
CA ALA A 301 -3.61 4.04 6.32
C ALA A 301 -3.84 3.79 7.82
N VAL A 302 -2.81 3.95 8.65
CA VAL A 302 -2.95 3.78 10.11
C VAL A 302 -3.87 4.82 10.72
N HIS A 303 -4.01 6.02 10.12
CA HIS A 303 -4.98 7.03 10.54
C HIS A 303 -6.46 6.67 10.26
N LEU A 304 -6.72 5.55 9.57
CA LEU A 304 -8.05 5.07 9.17
C LEU A 304 -8.42 3.70 9.78
N VAL A 305 -7.56 3.10 10.62
CA VAL A 305 -7.75 1.69 11.05
C VAL A 305 -8.99 1.46 11.90
N ASP A 306 -9.55 2.49 12.52
CA ASP A 306 -10.82 2.46 13.27
C ASP A 306 -12.05 2.26 12.38
N ARG A 307 -11.91 2.44 11.05
CA ARG A 307 -12.98 2.25 10.05
C ARG A 307 -13.00 0.84 9.46
N ALA A 308 -12.00 0.01 9.75
CA ALA A 308 -11.81 -1.28 9.11
C ALA A 308 -12.13 -2.44 10.04
N ARG A 309 -12.83 -3.44 9.51
CA ARG A 309 -13.03 -4.73 10.18
C ARG A 309 -11.76 -5.58 10.20
N TRP A 310 -10.99 -5.53 9.12
CA TRP A 310 -9.71 -6.25 8.99
C TRP A 310 -8.59 -5.28 8.67
N VAL A 311 -7.46 -5.48 9.32
CA VAL A 311 -6.27 -4.64 9.14
C VAL A 311 -5.08 -5.53 8.82
N ASP A 312 -4.42 -5.28 7.68
CA ASP A 312 -3.25 -5.99 7.17
C ASP A 312 -2.17 -4.96 6.77
N LEU A 313 -1.61 -4.28 7.78
CA LEU A 313 -0.65 -3.20 7.64
C LEU A 313 0.72 -3.60 8.20
N ASP A 314 1.21 -4.77 7.78
CA ASP A 314 2.48 -5.34 8.25
C ASP A 314 3.66 -5.13 7.29
N GLY A 315 3.48 -4.38 6.19
CA GLY A 315 4.50 -4.20 5.15
C GLY A 315 5.87 -3.74 5.70
N HIS A 316 5.87 -2.80 6.65
CA HIS A 316 7.06 -2.29 7.31
C HIS A 316 7.74 -3.33 8.24
N LEU A 317 6.98 -4.28 8.78
CA LEU A 317 7.48 -5.35 9.64
C LEU A 317 8.15 -6.49 8.85
N LEU A 318 7.98 -6.50 7.53
CA LEU A 318 8.66 -7.43 6.63
C LEU A 318 10.09 -6.99 6.31
N LEU A 319 10.40 -5.71 6.49
CA LEU A 319 11.70 -5.13 6.17
C LEU A 319 12.79 -5.62 7.14
N ALA A 320 14.00 -5.77 6.63
CA ALA A 320 15.19 -6.05 7.43
C ALA A 320 15.48 -4.88 8.39
N ALA A 321 15.29 -3.66 7.90
CA ALA A 321 15.33 -2.44 8.69
C ALA A 321 14.30 -1.45 8.12
N ASP A 322 13.41 -0.96 8.97
CA ASP A 322 12.49 0.10 8.59
C ASP A 322 13.19 1.45 8.79
N PRO A 323 13.36 2.25 7.72
CA PRO A 323 14.04 3.56 7.83
C PRO A 323 13.19 4.62 8.53
N TRP A 324 11.92 4.34 8.80
CA TRP A 324 10.99 5.22 9.49
C TRP A 324 10.44 4.57 10.76
N THR A 325 9.78 5.35 11.60
CA THR A 325 9.14 4.88 12.84
C THR A 325 7.96 5.80 13.18
N GLY A 326 7.03 5.30 13.99
CA GLY A 326 5.92 6.13 14.52
C GLY A 326 4.55 5.46 14.45
N ILE A 327 4.43 4.28 13.83
CA ILE A 327 3.13 3.57 13.69
C ILE A 327 3.02 2.28 14.49
N GLY A 328 4.05 1.90 15.26
CA GLY A 328 4.02 0.67 16.06
C GLY A 328 4.15 -0.60 15.22
N GLY A 329 3.43 -1.64 15.58
CA GLY A 329 3.30 -2.90 14.85
C GLY A 329 4.05 -4.08 15.44
N THR A 330 5.14 -3.86 16.18
CA THR A 330 6.02 -4.95 16.65
C THR A 330 5.41 -5.87 17.70
N ASP A 331 4.36 -5.42 18.36
CA ASP A 331 3.54 -6.12 19.35
C ASP A 331 2.20 -6.62 18.79
N GLY A 332 2.00 -6.48 17.47
CA GLY A 332 0.78 -6.86 16.77
C GLY A 332 -0.25 -5.76 16.62
N TYR A 333 0.05 -4.52 17.09
CA TYR A 333 -0.85 -3.38 16.96
C TYR A 333 -0.20 -2.23 16.21
N VAL A 334 -0.90 -1.68 15.23
CA VAL A 334 -0.56 -0.40 14.60
C VAL A 334 -1.37 0.71 15.23
N THR A 335 -0.73 1.86 15.46
CA THR A 335 -1.33 3.00 16.16
C THR A 335 -0.92 4.30 15.49
N ALA A 336 -1.88 5.15 15.16
CA ALA A 336 -1.58 6.50 14.74
C ALA A 336 -0.93 7.27 15.90
N SER A 337 0.17 7.95 15.63
CA SER A 337 0.79 8.75 16.68
C SER A 337 -0.02 10.02 16.95
N GLY A 338 0.01 10.54 18.16
CA GLY A 338 -0.59 11.82 18.51
C GLY A 338 0.22 13.04 18.06
N ARG A 339 1.26 12.86 17.26
CA ARG A 339 2.12 13.94 16.76
C ARG A 339 1.52 14.60 15.54
N PRO A 340 1.83 15.89 15.28
CA PRO A 340 1.39 16.60 14.08
C PRO A 340 1.76 15.86 12.79
N GLY A 341 0.91 15.99 11.78
CA GLY A 341 1.04 15.33 10.50
C GLY A 341 0.77 13.83 10.58
N LEU A 342 1.49 13.04 9.80
CA LEU A 342 1.46 11.57 9.84
C LEU A 342 2.10 10.99 11.10
N GLY A 343 2.84 11.82 11.85
CA GLY A 343 3.48 11.45 13.09
C GLY A 343 4.66 10.49 12.99
N VAL A 344 5.12 10.19 11.78
CA VAL A 344 6.31 9.38 11.53
C VAL A 344 7.59 10.19 11.59
N ARG A 345 8.69 9.53 11.90
CA ARG A 345 10.01 10.13 11.94
C ARG A 345 11.01 9.23 11.22
N ARG A 346 11.94 9.84 10.51
CA ARG A 346 13.08 9.13 9.94
C ARG A 346 13.97 8.64 11.08
N ARG A 347 14.42 7.38 11.02
CA ARG A 347 15.41 6.86 11.95
C ARG A 347 16.77 7.50 11.65
N PRO A 348 17.57 7.86 12.65
CA PRO A 348 18.96 8.19 12.44
C PRO A 348 19.65 7.02 11.75
N TYR A 349 20.48 7.31 10.75
CA TYR A 349 21.25 6.30 10.03
C TYR A 349 22.26 5.65 10.99
N ALA A 350 22.03 4.40 11.38
CA ALA A 350 23.05 3.57 12.00
C ALA A 350 23.90 3.01 10.84
N GLY A 351 25.04 3.63 10.57
CA GLY A 351 25.91 3.33 9.44
C GLY A 351 26.35 1.87 9.39
N HIS A 352 25.73 1.09 8.52
CA HIS A 352 26.25 -0.14 7.95
C HIS A 352 25.86 -0.16 6.46
N GLY A 353 26.83 0.21 5.61
CA GLY A 353 26.92 -0.17 4.20
C GLY A 353 25.68 0.05 3.34
N GLU A 354 25.26 1.30 3.08
CA GLU A 354 24.56 1.61 1.84
C GLU A 354 25.62 1.64 0.73
N ALA A 355 25.49 0.76 -0.24
CA ALA A 355 26.05 1.05 -1.55
C ALA A 355 25.29 2.29 -2.06
N GLU A 356 25.88 3.46 -1.97
CA GLU A 356 25.48 4.63 -2.74
C GLU A 356 25.51 4.19 -4.20
N VAL A 357 24.33 4.11 -4.81
CA VAL A 357 24.27 4.15 -6.26
C VAL A 357 24.65 5.58 -6.63
N PRO A 358 25.77 5.82 -7.35
CA PRO A 358 26.16 7.16 -7.75
C PRO A 358 25.14 7.66 -8.77
N GLY A 359 24.28 8.52 -8.38
CA GLY A 359 23.34 9.28 -9.18
C GLY A 359 23.21 10.62 -8.51
N GLU A 360 24.33 11.38 -8.54
CA GLU A 360 24.28 12.80 -8.25
C GLU A 360 23.51 13.49 -9.36
N GLU A 361 22.47 14.25 -8.96
CA GLU A 361 22.56 15.70 -9.07
C GLU A 361 21.39 16.32 -8.32
N ASN A 362 21.72 17.15 -7.36
CA ASN A 362 20.82 18.15 -6.79
C ASN A 362 20.36 19.10 -7.92
N GLY A 363 19.31 18.71 -8.63
CA GLY A 363 18.66 19.56 -9.61
C GLY A 363 17.82 20.63 -8.90
N THR A 364 18.47 21.69 -8.47
CA THR A 364 17.82 22.97 -8.22
C THR A 364 17.40 23.54 -9.57
N LEU A 365 16.13 23.49 -9.91
CA LEU A 365 15.59 24.21 -11.07
C LEU A 365 15.62 25.70 -10.79
N GLY A 366 16.72 26.35 -11.19
CA GLY A 366 16.81 27.79 -11.34
C GLY A 366 16.00 28.23 -12.55
N THR A 367 15.21 29.29 -12.37
CA THR A 367 14.48 30.02 -13.40
C THR A 367 15.45 30.45 -14.52
N ALA A 368 15.35 29.85 -15.70
CA ALA A 368 16.03 30.34 -16.90
C ALA A 368 15.12 31.31 -17.65
N ALA A 369 15.52 32.56 -17.66
CA ALA A 369 14.96 33.61 -18.50
C ALA A 369 15.26 33.34 -19.99
N ALA A 370 14.28 33.59 -20.82
CA ALA A 370 14.34 33.49 -22.26
C ALA A 370 15.37 34.49 -22.86
N ALA A 371 16.27 33.98 -23.69
CA ALA A 371 17.03 34.80 -24.64
C ALA A 371 16.86 34.23 -26.04
N ASN A 372 16.22 35.03 -26.89
CA ASN A 372 16.08 34.86 -28.34
C ASN A 372 17.40 35.10 -29.05
N GLY A 373 17.68 34.34 -30.14
CA GLY A 373 18.70 34.68 -31.17
C GLY A 373 18.89 33.55 -32.18
N PRO A 374 19.10 33.84 -33.48
CA PRO A 374 18.43 33.16 -34.56
C PRO A 374 19.29 32.23 -35.45
N LEU A 375 18.59 31.34 -36.16
CA LEU A 375 18.78 30.79 -37.52
C LEU A 375 20.21 30.59 -38.10
N GLY A 376 20.50 29.36 -38.48
CA GLY A 376 21.52 29.01 -39.43
C GLY A 376 21.37 27.55 -39.90
N GLY A 377 20.81 27.38 -41.10
CA GLY A 377 20.56 26.11 -41.75
C GLY A 377 21.78 25.43 -42.32
N ARG A 378 21.61 24.16 -42.63
CA ARG A 378 21.94 23.51 -43.93
C ARG A 378 21.67 22.03 -43.88
N GLU A 379 20.95 21.62 -44.89
CA GLU A 379 20.78 20.32 -45.55
C GLU A 379 22.04 19.43 -45.53
N GLU A 380 21.84 18.09 -45.43
CA GLU A 380 21.83 17.16 -46.56
C GLU A 380 21.72 15.69 -46.09
N THR A 381 20.75 15.02 -46.61
CA THR A 381 20.71 13.73 -47.31
C THR A 381 21.48 12.53 -46.78
N GLY A 382 20.75 11.41 -46.69
CA GLY A 382 21.33 10.06 -46.65
C GLY A 382 20.32 8.97 -46.33
N ARG A 383 19.67 8.44 -47.39
CA ARG A 383 18.88 7.20 -47.44
C ARG A 383 19.77 5.97 -47.23
N ALA A 384 19.20 4.93 -46.63
CA ALA A 384 19.13 3.52 -47.05
C ALA A 384 18.80 2.67 -45.80
N ASP A 385 17.68 2.04 -45.78
CA ASP A 385 17.28 0.70 -46.24
C ASP A 385 17.75 -0.49 -45.36
N LEU A 386 16.72 -1.24 -45.00
CA LEU A 386 16.64 -2.70 -44.82
C LEU A 386 17.26 -3.37 -43.57
N ALA A 387 16.48 -3.88 -42.73
CA ALA A 387 15.97 -5.23 -42.47
C ALA A 387 15.27 -5.28 -41.11
#